data_a36398c9c91fa7e673b2483bdb3c6ee9
#
_entry.id   a36398c9c91fa7e673b2483bdb3c6ee9
#
_cell.length_a   1.000
_cell.length_b   1.000
_cell.length_c   1.000
_cell.angle_alpha   90.00
_cell.angle_beta   90.00
_cell.angle_gamma   90.00
#
_symmetry.space_group_name_H-M   'P 1'
#
loop_
_entity.id
_entity.type
_entity.pdbx_description
1 polymer ?
#
loop_
_entity_poly.entity_id
_entity_poly.type
_entity_poly.pdbx_seq_one_letter_code
_entity_poly.pdbx_strand_id
1 'polypeptide(L)'
;MILMIGQGKGVFSEPSFIPRSLGCIGNNRLVLYRDPIPLKKFKRVIDEFRSITKSGEIYITNYDDIEDAIELAEYAAFKGIETYVTIAVEDWDRVPKERKFKVIGEVLFNELSNVRNPNVDILLIMATYPQYKELLNKKLDFRGEVWVDILYPGSLRLMDFNPLELRKIINPTSIVYNNCMAGLIAITPEGFVIPCPLLRKFIVGDITRENLRSILRKQRLKKFWKLTKDAISPCKTCSLRYICHDCRALEYQATGDILGIEFCPL
;
A
#
# COMPACT_ATOMS: atom_id res chain seq x y z
N MET A 1 -6.72 3.53 5.81
CA MET A 1 -5.99 2.58 6.69
C MET A 1 -5.73 1.29 5.93
N ILE A 2 -4.54 0.70 6.05
CA ILE A 2 -4.19 -0.58 5.43
C ILE A 2 -4.13 -1.66 6.52
N LEU A 3 -4.79 -2.78 6.33
CA LEU A 3 -4.76 -3.95 7.19
C LEU A 3 -4.06 -5.09 6.45
N MET A 4 -2.92 -5.50 6.95
CA MET A 4 -2.13 -6.62 6.47
C MET A 4 -2.44 -7.79 7.39
N ILE A 5 -3.24 -8.76 6.94
CA ILE A 5 -3.84 -9.73 7.87
C ILE A 5 -3.14 -11.08 7.92
N GLY A 6 -2.26 -11.35 6.98
CA GLY A 6 -1.48 -12.56 6.91
C GLY A 6 -0.04 -12.32 6.48
N GLN A 7 0.72 -13.38 6.33
CA GLN A 7 2.08 -13.33 5.81
C GLN A 7 2.11 -12.94 4.33
N GLY A 8 1.04 -13.24 3.61
CA GLY A 8 0.87 -12.98 2.19
C GLY A 8 1.28 -14.14 1.29
N LYS A 9 0.55 -14.31 0.20
CA LYS A 9 0.77 -15.39 -0.79
C LYS A 9 1.63 -14.97 -1.98
N GLY A 10 2.01 -13.70 -2.07
CA GLY A 10 2.61 -13.12 -3.26
C GLY A 10 3.89 -13.83 -3.71
N VAL A 11 3.98 -14.11 -4.99
CA VAL A 11 5.18 -14.63 -5.66
C VAL A 11 6.38 -13.72 -5.45
N PHE A 12 6.14 -12.43 -5.19
CA PHE A 12 7.12 -11.36 -4.96
C PHE A 12 7.78 -11.36 -3.59
N SER A 13 7.61 -12.39 -2.85
CA SER A 13 7.91 -12.50 -1.44
C SER A 13 9.21 -13.23 -1.12
N GLU A 14 9.81 -13.89 -2.09
CA GLU A 14 11.10 -14.54 -1.88
C GLU A 14 12.22 -13.50 -1.80
N PRO A 15 13.06 -13.51 -0.74
CA PRO A 15 13.99 -12.41 -0.46
C PRO A 15 15.12 -12.25 -1.48
N SER A 16 15.37 -13.20 -2.36
CA SER A 16 16.69 -13.27 -2.97
C SER A 16 16.79 -12.78 -4.41
N PHE A 17 15.82 -12.99 -5.29
CA PHE A 17 16.02 -12.67 -6.71
C PHE A 17 14.74 -12.30 -7.47
N ILE A 18 13.58 -12.31 -6.83
CA ILE A 18 12.31 -12.07 -7.48
C ILE A 18 11.97 -10.58 -7.41
N PRO A 19 11.45 -9.97 -8.48
CA PRO A 19 10.97 -8.60 -8.46
C PRO A 19 9.96 -8.38 -7.32
N ARG A 20 10.04 -7.23 -6.67
CA ARG A 20 9.14 -6.86 -5.59
C ARG A 20 8.22 -5.74 -6.04
N SER A 21 6.99 -5.77 -5.54
CA SER A 21 6.08 -4.67 -5.69
C SER A 21 6.62 -3.40 -5.04
N LEU A 22 6.51 -2.27 -5.74
CA LEU A 22 6.69 -0.93 -5.16
C LEU A 22 5.42 -0.44 -4.47
N GLY A 23 4.31 -1.10 -4.72
CA GLY A 23 3.00 -0.72 -4.20
C GLY A 23 2.84 -1.04 -2.72
N CYS A 24 2.01 -0.24 -2.09
CA CYS A 24 1.67 -0.42 -0.67
C CYS A 24 0.43 -1.29 -0.45
N ILE A 25 -0.26 -1.70 -1.51
CA ILE A 25 -1.51 -2.47 -1.44
C ILE A 25 -1.40 -3.85 -2.10
N GLY A 26 -0.25 -4.22 -2.65
CA GLY A 26 -0.02 -5.57 -3.19
C GLY A 26 0.17 -6.62 -2.10
N ASN A 27 -0.03 -7.88 -2.44
CA ASN A 27 0.16 -9.02 -1.54
C ASN A 27 1.66 -9.39 -1.44
N ASN A 28 2.42 -8.55 -0.77
CA ASN A 28 3.82 -8.83 -0.51
C ASN A 28 3.95 -9.77 0.69
N ARG A 29 4.69 -10.86 0.56
CA ARG A 29 4.97 -11.76 1.69
C ARG A 29 5.88 -11.07 2.71
N LEU A 30 5.57 -11.26 3.96
CA LEU A 30 6.23 -10.61 5.07
C LEU A 30 7.02 -11.61 5.90
N VAL A 31 8.21 -11.20 6.32
CA VAL A 31 8.88 -11.88 7.43
C VAL A 31 8.24 -11.38 8.72
N LEU A 32 7.65 -12.27 9.49
CA LEU A 32 6.97 -11.92 10.74
C LEU A 32 7.97 -11.89 11.91
N TYR A 33 7.78 -10.93 12.81
CA TYR A 33 8.59 -10.80 14.04
C TYR A 33 7.97 -11.54 15.22
N ARG A 34 6.68 -11.87 15.13
CA ARG A 34 5.92 -12.69 16.09
C ARG A 34 4.70 -13.27 15.37
N ASP A 35 3.98 -14.16 16.02
CA ASP A 35 2.76 -14.77 15.46
C ASP A 35 1.71 -13.71 15.09
N PRO A 36 0.94 -13.96 14.01
CA PRO A 36 -0.17 -13.12 13.62
C PRO A 36 -1.21 -13.01 14.73
N ILE A 37 -1.84 -11.84 14.84
CA ILE A 37 -2.94 -11.64 15.76
C ILE A 37 -4.24 -12.22 15.16
N PRO A 38 -5.16 -12.70 16.01
CA PRO A 38 -6.42 -13.26 15.54
C PRO A 38 -7.31 -12.19 14.88
N LEU A 39 -8.12 -12.59 13.91
CA LEU A 39 -9.03 -11.74 13.13
C LEU A 39 -9.93 -10.84 14.01
N LYS A 40 -10.36 -11.35 15.18
CA LYS A 40 -11.09 -10.57 16.18
C LYS A 40 -10.40 -9.26 16.59
N LYS A 41 -9.07 -9.24 16.60
CA LYS A 41 -8.31 -8.01 16.92
C LYS A 41 -8.43 -6.97 15.80
N PHE A 42 -8.39 -7.42 14.54
CA PHE A 42 -8.63 -6.55 13.39
C PHE A 42 -10.06 -5.99 13.38
N LYS A 43 -11.07 -6.81 13.69
CA LYS A 43 -12.45 -6.33 13.82
C LYS A 43 -12.59 -5.22 14.87
N ARG A 44 -11.95 -5.38 16.04
CA ARG A 44 -11.88 -4.31 17.04
C ARG A 44 -11.27 -3.02 16.49
N VAL A 45 -10.17 -3.14 15.73
CA VAL A 45 -9.54 -1.97 15.10
C VAL A 45 -10.48 -1.28 14.11
N ILE A 46 -11.24 -2.03 13.33
CA ILE A 46 -12.27 -1.49 12.43
C ILE A 46 -13.32 -0.69 13.20
N ASP A 47 -13.81 -1.22 14.32
CA ASP A 47 -14.78 -0.52 15.20
C ASP A 47 -14.18 0.78 15.76
N GLU A 48 -12.94 0.72 16.25
CA GLU A 48 -12.21 1.90 16.73
C GLU A 48 -12.01 2.93 15.60
N PHE A 49 -11.62 2.48 14.41
CA PHE A 49 -11.44 3.35 13.23
C PHE A 49 -12.74 4.04 12.85
N ARG A 50 -13.85 3.30 12.78
CA ARG A 50 -15.17 3.86 12.49
C ARG A 50 -15.60 4.92 13.52
N SER A 51 -15.24 4.73 14.79
CA SER A 51 -15.51 5.70 15.85
C SER A 51 -14.67 7.00 15.74
N ILE A 52 -13.55 6.96 15.02
CA ILE A 52 -12.63 8.08 14.87
C ILE A 52 -12.94 8.90 13.62
N THR A 53 -13.29 8.24 12.52
CA THR A 53 -13.57 8.90 11.24
C THR A 53 -14.84 8.38 10.58
N LYS A 54 -15.55 9.28 9.88
CA LYS A 54 -16.74 8.95 9.09
C LYS A 54 -16.43 8.71 7.61
N SER A 55 -15.30 9.19 7.13
CA SER A 55 -14.92 9.22 5.69
C SER A 55 -13.59 8.51 5.41
N GLY A 56 -13.17 7.62 6.30
CA GLY A 56 -11.93 6.87 6.07
C GLY A 56 -12.17 5.62 5.23
N GLU A 57 -11.13 5.20 4.53
CA GLU A 57 -11.11 3.98 3.71
C GLU A 57 -10.27 2.90 4.39
N ILE A 58 -10.61 1.63 4.16
CA ILE A 58 -9.84 0.47 4.58
C ILE A 58 -9.41 -0.33 3.36
N TYR A 59 -8.13 -0.66 3.31
CA TYR A 59 -7.53 -1.59 2.36
C TYR A 59 -7.09 -2.83 3.13
N ILE A 60 -7.51 -4.01 2.69
CA ILE A 60 -7.13 -5.30 3.26
C ILE A 60 -6.21 -5.99 2.27
N THR A 61 -5.07 -6.45 2.74
CA THR A 61 -4.04 -7.07 1.91
C THR A 61 -3.22 -8.09 2.71
N ASN A 62 -2.33 -8.79 2.06
CA ASN A 62 -1.42 -9.76 2.69
C ASN A 62 -2.18 -10.84 3.49
N TYR A 63 -3.18 -11.44 2.88
CA TYR A 63 -3.91 -12.54 3.49
C TYR A 63 -3.17 -13.88 3.28
N ASP A 64 -3.36 -14.81 4.21
CA ASP A 64 -2.96 -16.22 4.09
C ASP A 64 -4.16 -17.06 3.64
N ASP A 65 -5.34 -16.76 4.16
CA ASP A 65 -6.61 -17.33 3.76
C ASP A 65 -7.56 -16.26 3.23
N ILE A 66 -8.13 -16.51 2.05
CA ILE A 66 -9.04 -15.57 1.40
C ILE A 66 -10.34 -15.40 2.19
N GLU A 67 -10.82 -16.43 2.89
CA GLU A 67 -12.02 -16.35 3.71
C GLU A 67 -11.86 -15.31 4.82
N ASP A 68 -10.69 -15.24 5.45
CA ASP A 68 -10.37 -14.23 6.45
C ASP A 68 -10.40 -12.81 5.86
N ALA A 69 -9.90 -12.66 4.64
CA ALA A 69 -9.90 -11.36 3.95
C ALA A 69 -11.33 -10.92 3.59
N ILE A 70 -12.16 -11.84 3.08
CA ILE A 70 -13.55 -11.59 2.73
C ILE A 70 -14.36 -11.28 4.00
N GLU A 71 -14.23 -12.09 5.06
CA GLU A 71 -14.93 -11.88 6.33
C GLU A 71 -14.64 -10.49 6.91
N LEU A 72 -13.37 -10.09 6.88
CA LEU A 72 -12.98 -8.80 7.40
C LEU A 72 -13.49 -7.64 6.54
N ALA A 73 -13.51 -7.83 5.21
CA ALA A 73 -14.03 -6.86 4.26
C ALA A 73 -15.55 -6.66 4.42
N GLU A 74 -16.29 -7.75 4.52
CA GLU A 74 -17.73 -7.70 4.79
C GLU A 74 -18.03 -7.00 6.11
N TYR A 75 -17.24 -7.30 7.14
CA TYR A 75 -17.38 -6.65 8.44
C TYR A 75 -17.15 -5.14 8.36
N ALA A 76 -16.08 -4.69 7.69
CA ALA A 76 -15.78 -3.27 7.53
C ALA A 76 -16.85 -2.55 6.67
N ALA A 77 -17.28 -3.16 5.58
CA ALA A 77 -18.33 -2.63 4.71
C ALA A 77 -19.70 -2.57 5.45
N PHE A 78 -20.03 -3.57 6.27
CA PHE A 78 -21.22 -3.56 7.13
C PHE A 78 -21.21 -2.38 8.12
N LYS A 79 -20.03 -1.98 8.61
CA LYS A 79 -19.86 -0.78 9.46
C LYS A 79 -19.96 0.54 8.67
N GLY A 80 -20.24 0.48 7.36
CA GLY A 80 -20.34 1.65 6.48
C GLY A 80 -19.00 2.31 6.21
N ILE A 81 -17.92 1.54 6.13
CA ILE A 81 -16.60 2.00 5.76
C ILE A 81 -16.36 1.60 4.29
N GLU A 82 -15.88 2.53 3.47
CA GLU A 82 -15.43 2.20 2.13
C GLU A 82 -14.24 1.23 2.22
N THR A 83 -14.41 0.04 1.65
CA THR A 83 -13.51 -1.08 1.87
C THR A 83 -13.04 -1.68 0.56
N TYR A 84 -11.74 -1.91 0.47
CA TYR A 84 -11.04 -2.52 -0.64
C TYR A 84 -10.30 -3.77 -0.16
N VAL A 85 -10.27 -4.81 -0.99
CA VAL A 85 -9.50 -6.04 -0.71
C VAL A 85 -8.63 -6.34 -1.92
N THR A 86 -7.35 -6.52 -1.71
CA THR A 86 -6.44 -6.98 -2.76
C THR A 86 -6.42 -8.50 -2.78
N ILE A 87 -6.84 -9.08 -3.89
CA ILE A 87 -6.98 -10.53 -4.09
C ILE A 87 -6.06 -10.95 -5.25
N ALA A 88 -5.24 -11.96 -5.01
CA ALA A 88 -4.37 -12.54 -6.01
C ALA A 88 -5.18 -13.33 -7.06
N VAL A 89 -4.67 -13.41 -8.29
CA VAL A 89 -5.39 -13.97 -9.45
C VAL A 89 -5.92 -15.38 -9.23
N GLU A 90 -5.19 -16.20 -8.50
CA GLU A 90 -5.56 -17.57 -8.18
C GLU A 90 -6.81 -17.72 -7.30
N ASP A 91 -7.18 -16.64 -6.59
CA ASP A 91 -8.33 -16.63 -5.67
C ASP A 91 -9.54 -15.86 -6.24
N TRP A 92 -9.49 -15.29 -7.44
CA TRP A 92 -10.57 -14.45 -7.99
C TRP A 92 -11.91 -15.18 -8.10
N ASP A 93 -11.91 -16.46 -8.41
CA ASP A 93 -13.14 -17.27 -8.55
C ASP A 93 -13.84 -17.51 -7.20
N ARG A 94 -13.12 -17.34 -6.09
CA ARG A 94 -13.64 -17.47 -4.72
C ARG A 94 -14.29 -16.19 -4.20
N VAL A 95 -14.15 -15.09 -4.93
CA VAL A 95 -14.73 -13.79 -4.54
C VAL A 95 -16.24 -13.82 -4.73
N PRO A 96 -17.06 -13.46 -3.71
CA PRO A 96 -18.51 -13.37 -3.86
C PRO A 96 -18.91 -12.38 -4.96
N LYS A 97 -19.89 -12.75 -5.79
CA LYS A 97 -20.44 -11.86 -6.82
C LYS A 97 -21.23 -10.70 -6.20
N GLU A 98 -22.02 -11.01 -5.17
CA GLU A 98 -22.76 -10.01 -4.41
C GLU A 98 -21.94 -9.62 -3.17
N ARG A 99 -21.47 -8.38 -3.14
CA ARG A 99 -20.61 -7.87 -2.06
C ARG A 99 -20.78 -6.35 -1.89
N LYS A 100 -20.46 -5.85 -0.71
CA LYS A 100 -20.49 -4.40 -0.39
C LYS A 100 -19.10 -3.76 -0.33
N PHE A 101 -18.05 -4.49 -0.65
CA PHE A 101 -16.67 -4.03 -0.73
C PHE A 101 -16.17 -4.13 -2.16
N LYS A 102 -15.12 -3.39 -2.47
CA LYS A 102 -14.46 -3.42 -3.78
C LYS A 102 -13.27 -4.37 -3.77
N VAL A 103 -13.08 -5.06 -4.87
CA VAL A 103 -11.98 -6.00 -5.06
C VAL A 103 -10.95 -5.42 -6.01
N ILE A 104 -9.70 -5.39 -5.53
CA ILE A 104 -8.52 -5.09 -6.32
C ILE A 104 -7.92 -6.43 -6.73
N GLY A 105 -8.10 -6.83 -7.97
CA GLY A 105 -7.56 -8.08 -8.51
C GLY A 105 -6.12 -7.90 -8.93
N GLU A 106 -5.20 -8.56 -8.23
CA GLU A 106 -3.77 -8.52 -8.52
C GLU A 106 -3.39 -9.59 -9.55
N VAL A 107 -2.71 -9.19 -10.62
CA VAL A 107 -2.30 -10.06 -11.71
C VAL A 107 -0.93 -9.68 -12.26
N LEU A 108 -0.12 -10.66 -12.65
CA LEU A 108 1.12 -10.43 -13.38
C LEU A 108 0.85 -9.98 -14.81
N PHE A 109 1.68 -9.07 -15.33
CA PHE A 109 1.60 -8.63 -16.72
C PHE A 109 1.56 -9.79 -17.72
N ASN A 110 2.40 -10.81 -17.51
CA ASN A 110 2.47 -11.97 -18.40
C ASN A 110 1.23 -12.88 -18.36
N GLU A 111 0.40 -12.75 -17.33
CA GLU A 111 -0.82 -13.53 -17.14
C GLU A 111 -2.08 -12.80 -17.65
N LEU A 112 -1.95 -11.54 -18.04
CA LEU A 112 -3.07 -10.70 -18.50
C LEU A 112 -3.85 -11.33 -19.68
N SER A 113 -3.17 -12.06 -20.57
CA SER A 113 -3.82 -12.72 -21.71
C SER A 113 -4.80 -13.82 -21.28
N ASN A 114 -4.62 -14.36 -20.09
CA ASN A 114 -5.45 -15.44 -19.54
C ASN A 114 -6.66 -14.91 -18.77
N VAL A 115 -6.67 -13.61 -18.46
CA VAL A 115 -7.75 -12.97 -17.69
C VAL A 115 -8.94 -12.70 -18.61
N ARG A 116 -10.08 -13.33 -18.33
CA ARG A 116 -11.34 -13.10 -19.03
C ARG A 116 -12.44 -12.76 -18.06
N ASN A 117 -13.05 -11.58 -18.20
CA ASN A 117 -14.19 -11.11 -17.38
C ASN A 117 -14.00 -11.34 -15.87
N PRO A 118 -12.93 -10.82 -15.28
CA PRO A 118 -12.65 -11.05 -13.85
C PRO A 118 -13.74 -10.43 -12.98
N ASN A 119 -14.09 -11.11 -11.89
CA ASN A 119 -15.03 -10.60 -10.89
C ASN A 119 -14.31 -9.63 -9.91
N VAL A 120 -13.66 -8.60 -10.46
CA VAL A 120 -12.92 -7.58 -9.71
C VAL A 120 -13.35 -6.18 -10.15
N ASP A 121 -13.23 -5.19 -9.28
CA ASP A 121 -13.62 -3.81 -9.55
C ASP A 121 -12.44 -3.00 -10.09
N ILE A 122 -11.24 -3.33 -9.63
CA ILE A 122 -9.99 -2.69 -10.01
C ILE A 122 -9.01 -3.79 -10.42
N LEU A 123 -8.35 -3.63 -11.56
CA LEU A 123 -7.31 -4.53 -12.02
C LEU A 123 -5.94 -3.94 -11.65
N LEU A 124 -5.23 -4.59 -10.73
CA LEU A 124 -3.87 -4.21 -10.34
C LEU A 124 -2.87 -5.06 -11.11
N ILE A 125 -2.22 -4.46 -12.09
CA ILE A 125 -1.25 -5.14 -12.95
C ILE A 125 0.15 -4.97 -12.37
N MET A 126 0.77 -6.08 -12.03
CA MET A 126 2.16 -6.14 -11.58
C MET A 126 3.06 -6.20 -12.79
N ALA A 127 3.81 -5.14 -13.06
CA ALA A 127 4.61 -5.00 -14.27
C ALA A 127 6.03 -4.48 -13.98
N THR A 128 7.02 -4.97 -14.69
CA THR A 128 8.33 -4.34 -14.77
C THR A 128 8.23 -3.03 -15.56
N TYR A 129 9.22 -2.15 -15.47
CA TYR A 129 9.16 -0.88 -16.18
C TYR A 129 9.08 -1.02 -17.73
N PRO A 130 9.77 -1.95 -18.39
CA PRO A 130 9.56 -2.22 -19.82
C PRO A 130 8.11 -2.68 -20.11
N GLN A 131 7.55 -3.55 -19.30
CA GLN A 131 6.17 -4.01 -19.44
C GLN A 131 5.15 -2.89 -19.23
N TYR A 132 5.42 -1.97 -18.30
CA TYR A 132 4.60 -0.76 -18.13
C TYR A 132 4.58 0.09 -19.40
N LYS A 133 5.74 0.30 -20.05
CA LYS A 133 5.79 1.02 -21.34
C LYS A 133 4.96 0.32 -22.43
N GLU A 134 4.96 -1.01 -22.45
CA GLU A 134 4.12 -1.80 -23.35
C GLU A 134 2.61 -1.59 -23.03
N LEU A 135 2.24 -1.59 -21.73
CA LEU A 135 0.85 -1.35 -21.31
C LEU A 135 0.30 -0.01 -21.75
N LEU A 136 1.12 1.04 -21.80
CA LEU A 136 0.68 2.37 -22.26
C LEU A 136 0.15 2.36 -23.70
N ASN A 137 0.58 1.40 -24.53
CA ASN A 137 0.17 1.24 -25.93
C ASN A 137 -0.86 0.11 -26.12
N LYS A 138 -1.23 -0.60 -25.05
CA LYS A 138 -2.11 -1.76 -25.10
C LYS A 138 -3.54 -1.39 -24.69
N LYS A 139 -4.51 -1.70 -25.53
CA LYS A 139 -5.91 -1.62 -25.13
C LYS A 139 -6.27 -2.84 -24.30
N LEU A 140 -6.68 -2.62 -23.08
CA LEU A 140 -7.17 -3.67 -22.19
C LEU A 140 -8.69 -3.79 -22.34
N ASP A 141 -9.20 -5.00 -22.46
CA ASP A 141 -10.64 -5.29 -22.43
C ASP A 141 -11.09 -5.49 -20.97
N PHE A 142 -11.09 -4.38 -20.23
CA PHE A 142 -11.53 -4.33 -18.84
C PHE A 142 -12.36 -3.07 -18.62
N ARG A 143 -13.51 -3.18 -17.95
CA ARG A 143 -14.46 -2.07 -17.75
C ARG A 143 -14.24 -1.29 -16.46
N GLY A 144 -13.44 -1.81 -15.53
CA GLY A 144 -13.11 -1.17 -14.26
C GLY A 144 -11.89 -0.26 -14.35
N GLU A 145 -11.42 0.19 -13.20
CA GLU A 145 -10.17 0.93 -13.10
C GLU A 145 -8.97 0.01 -13.27
N VAL A 146 -7.93 0.50 -13.94
CA VAL A 146 -6.66 -0.22 -14.09
C VAL A 146 -5.58 0.55 -13.34
N TRP A 147 -4.97 -0.13 -12.39
CA TRP A 147 -3.81 0.35 -11.65
C TRP A 147 -2.58 -0.47 -12.06
N VAL A 148 -1.42 0.15 -12.06
CA VAL A 148 -0.17 -0.55 -12.34
C VAL A 148 0.75 -0.42 -11.15
N ASP A 149 1.21 -1.55 -10.66
CA ASP A 149 2.24 -1.62 -9.63
C ASP A 149 3.56 -2.01 -10.30
N ILE A 150 4.55 -1.13 -10.18
CA ILE A 150 5.85 -1.37 -10.78
C ILE A 150 6.65 -2.33 -9.92
N LEU A 151 7.10 -3.42 -10.54
CA LEU A 151 8.02 -4.37 -9.93
C LEU A 151 9.45 -3.85 -10.07
N TYR A 152 10.21 -3.96 -9.03
CA TYR A 152 11.64 -3.65 -9.07
C TYR A 152 12.49 -4.90 -8.77
N PRO A 153 13.70 -4.98 -9.33
CA PRO A 153 14.61 -6.07 -9.02
C PRO A 153 14.99 -6.05 -7.53
N GLY A 154 15.47 -7.17 -7.01
CA GLY A 154 15.83 -7.31 -5.60
C GLY A 154 16.82 -6.26 -5.06
N SER A 155 17.54 -5.58 -5.97
CA SER A 155 18.35 -4.41 -5.66
C SER A 155 17.79 -3.16 -6.32
N LEU A 156 17.51 -2.11 -5.55
CA LEU A 156 17.08 -0.81 -6.07
C LEU A 156 18.12 -0.16 -6.98
N ARG A 157 19.40 -0.53 -6.85
CA ARG A 157 20.48 -0.06 -7.74
C ARG A 157 20.34 -0.54 -9.18
N LEU A 158 19.55 -1.57 -9.43
CA LEU A 158 19.28 -2.10 -10.77
C LEU A 158 18.02 -1.52 -11.40
N MET A 159 17.38 -0.52 -10.76
CA MET A 159 16.24 0.16 -11.36
C MET A 159 16.67 1.01 -12.55
N ASP A 160 15.95 0.86 -13.64
CA ASP A 160 16.16 1.59 -14.91
C ASP A 160 15.15 2.74 -15.11
N PHE A 161 14.39 3.08 -14.10
CA PHE A 161 13.43 4.18 -14.11
C PHE A 161 13.47 4.98 -12.81
N ASN A 162 13.01 6.23 -12.89
CA ASN A 162 12.89 7.09 -11.72
C ASN A 162 11.45 7.07 -11.19
N PRO A 163 11.22 6.64 -9.94
CA PRO A 163 9.89 6.61 -9.32
C PRO A 163 9.35 7.99 -8.94
N LEU A 164 10.09 9.06 -9.23
CA LEU A 164 9.66 10.42 -8.93
C LEU A 164 8.56 10.87 -9.91
N GLU A 165 7.50 11.42 -9.37
CA GLU A 165 6.39 11.98 -10.11
C GLU A 165 6.30 13.49 -9.88
N LEU A 166 6.10 14.27 -10.96
CA LEU A 166 5.78 15.69 -10.88
C LEU A 166 4.30 15.90 -11.15
N ARG A 167 3.58 16.47 -10.19
CA ARG A 167 2.17 16.78 -10.32
C ARG A 167 1.96 18.07 -11.09
N LYS A 168 0.91 18.13 -11.92
CA LYS A 168 0.59 19.34 -12.68
C LYS A 168 0.09 20.49 -11.82
N ILE A 169 -0.46 20.20 -10.65
CA ILE A 169 -1.10 21.19 -9.76
C ILE A 169 -0.52 21.04 -8.35
N ILE A 170 -0.22 22.16 -7.73
CA ILE A 170 0.18 22.22 -6.32
C ILE A 170 -1.04 21.84 -5.46
N ASN A 171 -0.91 20.81 -4.66
CA ASN A 171 -1.87 20.54 -3.61
C ASN A 171 -1.47 21.38 -2.37
N PRO A 172 -2.28 22.36 -1.92
CA PRO A 172 -1.93 23.19 -0.78
C PRO A 172 -1.61 22.39 0.49
N THR A 173 -2.20 21.22 0.67
CA THR A 173 -1.92 20.35 1.82
C THR A 173 -0.48 19.81 1.81
N SER A 174 0.17 19.74 0.64
CA SER A 174 1.55 19.25 0.50
C SER A 174 2.60 20.16 1.15
N ILE A 175 2.22 21.41 1.46
CA ILE A 175 3.05 22.37 2.21
C ILE A 175 3.17 21.93 3.68
N VAL A 176 2.11 21.35 4.24
CA VAL A 176 2.02 21.00 5.67
C VAL A 176 2.16 19.50 5.92
N TYR A 177 1.73 18.68 4.95
CA TYR A 177 1.64 17.26 5.11
C TYR A 177 2.31 16.51 3.94
N ASN A 178 2.85 15.35 4.25
CA ASN A 178 3.37 14.44 3.22
C ASN A 178 2.24 13.97 2.29
N ASN A 179 2.45 14.05 1.00
CA ASN A 179 1.44 13.73 -0.01
C ASN A 179 0.97 12.26 0.00
N CYS A 180 1.82 11.35 0.46
CA CYS A 180 1.52 9.92 0.50
C CYS A 180 1.13 9.47 1.91
N MET A 181 1.94 9.83 2.92
CA MET A 181 1.79 9.27 4.27
C MET A 181 0.76 10.00 5.14
N ALA A 182 0.31 11.21 4.78
CA ALA A 182 -0.62 11.96 5.62
C ALA A 182 -1.95 11.23 5.81
N GLY A 183 -2.30 10.95 7.06
CA GLY A 183 -3.51 10.18 7.38
C GLY A 183 -3.41 8.68 7.14
N LEU A 184 -2.32 8.21 6.52
CA LEU A 184 -2.08 6.78 6.31
C LEU A 184 -1.54 6.12 7.58
N ILE A 185 -2.03 4.95 7.87
CA ILE A 185 -1.41 3.97 8.77
C ILE A 185 -1.57 2.58 8.15
N ALA A 186 -0.63 1.70 8.44
CA ALA A 186 -0.76 0.29 8.16
C ALA A 186 -0.65 -0.51 9.46
N ILE A 187 -1.41 -1.60 9.55
CA ILE A 187 -1.38 -2.53 10.68
C ILE A 187 -0.88 -3.86 10.15
N THR A 188 0.21 -4.32 10.73
CA THR A 188 0.86 -5.57 10.31
C THR A 188 0.12 -6.80 10.86
N PRO A 189 0.35 -7.99 10.31
CA PRO A 189 -0.26 -9.22 10.83
C PRO A 189 0.01 -9.43 12.32
N GLU A 190 1.14 -8.98 12.80
CA GLU A 190 1.54 -9.07 14.21
C GLU A 190 0.84 -8.03 15.12
N GLY A 191 0.10 -7.09 14.51
CA GLY A 191 -0.60 -6.01 15.23
C GLY A 191 0.25 -4.77 15.47
N PHE A 192 1.41 -4.64 14.85
CA PHE A 192 2.18 -3.40 14.89
C PHE A 192 1.54 -2.34 13.98
N VAL A 193 1.51 -1.11 14.44
CA VAL A 193 1.10 0.04 13.65
C VAL A 193 2.33 0.74 13.12
N ILE A 194 2.36 0.94 11.81
CA ILE A 194 3.45 1.54 11.05
C ILE A 194 2.92 2.66 10.15
N PRO A 195 3.74 3.64 9.76
CA PRO A 195 3.28 4.76 8.94
C PRO A 195 2.93 4.37 7.50
N CYS A 196 3.52 3.29 6.98
CA CYS A 196 3.35 2.80 5.61
C CYS A 196 3.74 1.31 5.56
N PRO A 197 3.11 0.46 4.74
CA PRO A 197 3.45 -0.96 4.62
C PRO A 197 4.94 -1.24 4.34
N LEU A 198 5.58 -0.37 3.58
CA LEU A 198 7.00 -0.49 3.23
C LEU A 198 7.98 0.00 4.31
N LEU A 199 7.48 0.62 5.39
CA LEU A 199 8.28 1.16 6.50
C LEU A 199 8.15 0.32 7.78
N ARG A 200 8.26 -1.00 7.67
CA ARG A 200 8.03 -1.95 8.78
C ARG A 200 8.94 -1.75 10.00
N LYS A 201 10.13 -1.22 9.82
CA LYS A 201 11.05 -0.91 10.93
C LYS A 201 10.56 0.25 11.82
N PHE A 202 9.64 1.08 11.34
CA PHE A 202 9.15 2.26 12.06
C PHE A 202 7.85 1.96 12.81
N ILE A 203 7.92 1.09 13.80
CA ILE A 203 6.77 0.75 14.64
C ILE A 203 6.41 1.98 15.51
N VAL A 204 5.20 2.49 15.34
CA VAL A 204 4.66 3.64 16.09
C VAL A 204 3.68 3.24 17.18
N GLY A 205 3.15 2.02 17.13
CA GLY A 205 2.23 1.49 18.13
C GLY A 205 2.03 -0.01 18.01
N ASP A 206 1.28 -0.58 18.95
CA ASP A 206 0.92 -2.00 19.00
C ASP A 206 -0.53 -2.13 19.47
N ILE A 207 -1.43 -2.57 18.56
CA ILE A 207 -2.87 -2.69 18.85
C ILE A 207 -3.20 -3.80 19.85
N THR A 208 -2.25 -4.64 20.19
CA THR A 208 -2.43 -5.64 21.25
C THR A 208 -2.34 -5.01 22.64
N ARG A 209 -1.66 -3.86 22.76
CA ARG A 209 -1.36 -3.16 24.01
C ARG A 209 -2.08 -1.83 24.15
N GLU A 210 -2.43 -1.19 23.03
CA GLU A 210 -2.99 0.16 22.98
C GLU A 210 -4.21 0.19 22.07
N ASN A 211 -5.08 1.19 22.26
CA ASN A 211 -6.17 1.46 21.32
C ASN A 211 -5.69 2.36 20.17
N LEU A 212 -6.37 2.27 19.03
CA LEU A 212 -6.03 3.00 17.82
C LEU A 212 -6.02 4.53 18.05
N ARG A 213 -6.99 5.06 18.81
CA ARG A 213 -7.08 6.51 19.11
C ARG A 213 -5.85 7.02 19.84
N SER A 214 -5.30 6.26 20.78
CA SER A 214 -4.06 6.59 21.48
C SER A 214 -2.88 6.63 20.52
N ILE A 215 -2.77 5.63 19.65
CA ILE A 215 -1.68 5.53 18.67
C ILE A 215 -1.71 6.71 17.69
N LEU A 216 -2.89 7.09 17.18
CA LEU A 216 -3.04 8.20 16.24
C LEU A 216 -2.68 9.57 16.84
N ARG A 217 -2.69 9.70 18.16
CA ARG A 217 -2.27 10.93 18.85
C ARG A 217 -0.76 11.06 19.02
N LYS A 218 0.00 9.97 18.84
CA LYS A 218 1.45 9.98 19.08
C LYS A 218 2.19 10.91 18.13
N GLN A 219 3.07 11.75 18.68
CA GLN A 219 3.91 12.65 17.90
C GLN A 219 4.83 11.87 16.93
N ARG A 220 5.25 10.66 17.32
CA ARG A 220 6.07 9.79 16.46
C ARG A 220 5.39 9.49 15.12
N LEU A 221 4.08 9.20 15.11
CA LEU A 221 3.31 9.01 13.87
C LEU A 221 3.15 10.32 13.10
N LYS A 222 2.81 11.40 13.80
CA LYS A 222 2.60 12.72 13.18
C LYS A 222 3.84 13.25 12.48
N LYS A 223 5.05 12.88 12.92
CA LYS A 223 6.29 13.22 12.23
C LYS A 223 6.32 12.68 10.81
N PHE A 224 5.86 11.46 10.58
CA PHE A 224 5.74 10.89 9.21
C PHE A 224 4.68 11.63 8.38
N TRP A 225 3.53 11.94 8.96
CA TRP A 225 2.49 12.69 8.26
C TRP A 225 2.93 14.10 7.87
N LYS A 226 3.85 14.70 8.64
CA LYS A 226 4.39 16.04 8.41
C LYS A 226 5.76 16.04 7.72
N LEU A 227 6.23 14.88 7.26
CA LEU A 227 7.49 14.77 6.56
C LEU A 227 7.35 15.29 5.13
N THR A 228 7.37 16.61 4.97
CA THR A 228 7.31 17.31 3.68
C THR A 228 8.71 17.50 3.10
N LYS A 229 8.79 17.98 1.86
CA LYS A 229 10.04 18.34 1.20
C LYS A 229 10.82 19.45 1.91
N ASP A 230 10.16 20.28 2.72
CA ASP A 230 10.84 21.32 3.52
C ASP A 230 11.71 20.73 4.65
N ALA A 231 11.48 19.46 5.04
CA ALA A 231 12.31 18.76 6.01
C ALA A 231 13.58 18.14 5.39
N ILE A 232 13.70 18.14 4.06
CA ILE A 232 14.80 17.51 3.33
C ILE A 232 15.72 18.61 2.81
N SER A 233 16.97 18.64 3.29
CA SER A 233 17.88 19.78 3.06
C SER A 233 18.01 20.21 1.59
N PRO A 234 18.28 19.34 0.61
CA PRO A 234 18.35 19.77 -0.79
C PRO A 234 17.00 20.21 -1.36
N CYS A 235 15.89 19.56 -0.93
CA CYS A 235 14.56 19.87 -1.43
C CYS A 235 14.01 21.19 -0.90
N LYS A 236 14.48 21.64 0.26
CA LYS A 236 14.01 22.88 0.92
C LYS A 236 14.13 24.12 0.03
N THR A 237 15.14 24.18 -0.83
CA THR A 237 15.36 25.27 -1.78
C THR A 237 14.90 24.97 -3.20
N CYS A 238 14.46 23.75 -3.48
CA CYS A 238 13.99 23.33 -4.79
C CYS A 238 12.68 24.01 -5.20
N SER A 239 12.61 24.59 -6.40
CA SER A 239 11.39 25.20 -6.93
C SER A 239 10.24 24.22 -7.15
N LEU A 240 10.56 22.94 -7.37
CA LEU A 240 9.59 21.87 -7.63
C LEU A 240 9.07 21.16 -6.38
N ARG A 241 9.54 21.53 -5.17
CA ARG A 241 9.28 20.78 -3.93
C ARG A 241 7.81 20.49 -3.64
N TYR A 242 6.90 21.36 -4.01
CA TYR A 242 5.47 21.20 -3.71
C TYR A 242 4.68 20.43 -4.78
N ILE A 243 5.26 20.24 -5.94
CA ILE A 243 4.68 19.40 -7.00
C ILE A 243 5.39 18.06 -7.13
N CYS A 244 6.57 17.93 -6.51
CA CYS A 244 7.35 16.70 -6.50
C CYS A 244 6.70 15.68 -5.56
N HIS A 245 6.34 14.53 -6.10
CA HIS A 245 5.83 13.39 -5.36
C HIS A 245 6.81 12.24 -5.49
N ASP A 246 7.44 11.88 -4.40
CA ASP A 246 8.36 10.76 -4.30
C ASP A 246 7.93 9.80 -3.18
N CYS A 247 8.44 8.60 -3.20
CA CYS A 247 8.17 7.60 -2.17
C CYS A 247 9.30 7.59 -1.14
N ARG A 248 9.05 8.16 0.04
CA ARG A 248 10.01 8.16 1.17
C ARG A 248 10.37 6.75 1.64
N ALA A 249 9.49 5.78 1.43
CA ALA A 249 9.77 4.40 1.79
C ALA A 249 10.79 3.76 0.84
N LEU A 250 10.74 4.07 -0.45
CA LEU A 250 11.75 3.63 -1.41
C LEU A 250 13.11 4.26 -1.13
N GLU A 251 13.14 5.57 -0.86
CA GLU A 251 14.38 6.24 -0.44
C GLU A 251 15.00 5.54 0.76
N TYR A 252 14.20 5.27 1.79
CA TYR A 252 14.68 4.55 2.96
C TYR A 252 15.18 3.14 2.64
N GLN A 253 14.50 2.41 1.76
CA GLN A 253 14.94 1.06 1.36
C GLN A 253 16.23 1.08 0.54
N ALA A 254 16.43 2.12 -0.27
CA ALA A 254 17.63 2.28 -1.09
C ALA A 254 18.86 2.71 -0.28
N THR A 255 18.68 3.67 0.63
CA THR A 255 19.77 4.38 1.30
C THR A 255 19.87 4.12 2.80
N GLY A 256 18.81 3.62 3.43
CA GLY A 256 18.66 3.57 4.88
C GLY A 256 18.27 4.91 5.50
N ASP A 257 18.15 5.97 4.70
CA ASP A 257 17.77 7.32 5.12
C ASP A 257 16.42 7.72 4.52
N ILE A 258 15.42 8.00 5.38
CA ILE A 258 14.12 8.48 4.94
C ILE A 258 14.14 9.91 4.39
N LEU A 259 15.21 10.65 4.66
CA LEU A 259 15.48 11.99 4.12
C LEU A 259 16.37 11.97 2.88
N GLY A 260 16.75 10.78 2.39
CA GLY A 260 17.56 10.59 1.20
C GLY A 260 16.96 11.23 -0.06
N ILE A 261 17.78 11.38 -1.08
CA ILE A 261 17.43 11.96 -2.39
C ILE A 261 17.96 11.13 -3.56
N GLU A 262 18.19 9.84 -3.35
CA GLU A 262 18.78 8.93 -4.34
C GLU A 262 17.98 8.90 -5.66
N PHE A 263 16.67 9.02 -5.57
CA PHE A 263 15.79 9.06 -6.74
C PHE A 263 15.49 10.46 -7.26
N CYS A 264 16.22 11.48 -6.81
CA CYS A 264 16.06 12.83 -7.35
C CYS A 264 16.84 12.96 -8.67
N PRO A 265 16.19 13.36 -9.78
CA PRO A 265 16.87 13.51 -11.08
C PRO A 265 17.58 14.87 -11.25
N LEU A 266 17.51 15.76 -10.25
CA LEU A 266 18.03 17.14 -10.30
C LEU A 266 19.37 17.27 -9.60
#